data_1f16740496403abbb7b2bbf4333d3d9a
#
_entry.id   1f16740496403abbb7b2bbf4333d3d9a
#
_cell.length_a   1.000
_cell.length_b   1.000
_cell.length_c   1.000
_cell.angle_alpha   90.00
_cell.angle_beta   90.00
_cell.angle_gamma   90.00
#
_symmetry.space_group_name_H-M   'P 1'
#
loop_
_entity.id
_entity.type
_entity.pdbx_description
1 polymer ?
#
loop_
_entity_poly.entity_id
_entity_poly.type
_entity_poly.pdbx_seq_one_letter_code
_entity_poly.pdbx_strand_id
1 'polypeptide(L)' 'MRERVILITGGAKRVGAAISRRLHAQGARLVVHYRSSLDEARMLQNELNQKRPDSVALAQADLLDSELL' A
#
# COMPACT_ATOMS: atom_id res chain seq x y z
N MET A 1 18.58 -9.22 1.38
CA MET A 1 18.08 -8.33 0.34
C MET A 1 17.81 -6.96 0.90
N ARG A 2 18.10 -5.96 0.14
CA ARG A 2 17.87 -4.60 0.60
C ARG A 2 16.40 -4.29 0.62
N GLU A 3 16.05 -3.48 1.57
CA GLU A 3 14.69 -3.03 1.71
C GLU A 3 14.28 -2.16 0.54
N ARG A 4 13.13 -2.44 -0.03
CA ARG A 4 12.57 -1.65 -1.10
C ARG A 4 11.31 -0.99 -0.65
N VAL A 5 11.13 0.25 -1.06
CA VAL A 5 9.87 0.95 -0.85
C VAL A 5 9.18 1.04 -2.20
N ILE A 6 7.99 0.46 -2.27
CA ILE A 6 7.23 0.40 -3.51
C ILE A 6 5.90 1.10 -3.32
N LEU A 7 5.61 2.02 -4.22
CA LEU A 7 4.33 2.70 -4.22
C LEU A 7 3.35 1.91 -5.08
N ILE A 8 2.20 1.58 -4.50
CA ILE A 8 1.18 0.81 -5.20
C ILE A 8 -0.09 1.63 -5.26
N THR A 9 -0.44 2.08 -6.44
CA THR A 9 -1.67 2.83 -6.64
C THR A 9 -2.83 1.87 -6.76
N GLY A 10 -3.92 2.18 -6.07
CA GLY A 10 -5.07 1.28 -6.05
C GLY A 10 -4.77 -0.04 -5.36
N GLY A 11 -3.75 -0.06 -4.50
CA GLY A 11 -3.28 -1.30 -3.90
C GLY A 11 -4.22 -1.94 -2.91
N ALA A 12 -5.26 -1.22 -2.49
CA ALA A 12 -6.22 -1.77 -1.54
C ALA A 12 -7.28 -2.62 -2.21
N LYS A 13 -7.43 -2.53 -3.52
CA LYS A 13 -8.44 -3.30 -4.23
C LYS A 13 -7.89 -4.65 -4.65
N ARG A 14 -8.80 -5.53 -5.08
CA ARG A 14 -8.48 -6.94 -5.31
C ARG A 14 -7.13 -7.23 -5.93
N VAL A 15 -6.90 -6.70 -7.13
CA VAL A 15 -5.66 -6.99 -7.85
C VAL A 15 -4.49 -6.32 -7.15
N GLY A 16 -4.67 -5.07 -6.76
CA GLY A 16 -3.62 -4.35 -6.06
C GLY A 16 -3.28 -4.98 -4.72
N ALA A 17 -4.30 -5.48 -4.02
CA ALA A 17 -4.05 -6.15 -2.74
C ALA A 17 -3.25 -7.43 -2.93
N ALA A 18 -3.57 -8.20 -3.96
CA ALA A 18 -2.83 -9.42 -4.24
C ALA A 18 -1.37 -9.12 -4.57
N ILE A 19 -1.15 -8.10 -5.37
CA ILE A 19 0.21 -7.67 -5.70
C ILE A 19 0.93 -7.17 -4.46
N SER A 20 0.23 -6.41 -3.63
CA SER A 20 0.82 -5.89 -2.39
C SER A 20 1.27 -7.02 -1.48
N ARG A 21 0.44 -8.03 -1.29
CA ARG A 21 0.80 -9.16 -0.45
C ARG A 21 2.02 -9.88 -0.99
N ARG A 22 2.07 -10.01 -2.28
CA ARG A 22 3.17 -10.71 -2.92
C ARG A 22 4.49 -9.97 -2.76
N LEU A 23 4.48 -8.68 -3.02
CA LEU A 23 5.68 -7.87 -2.87
C LEU A 23 6.11 -7.79 -1.42
N HIS A 24 5.14 -7.67 -0.52
CA HIS A 24 5.44 -7.64 0.90
C HIS A 24 6.12 -8.92 1.35
N ALA A 25 5.65 -10.05 0.84
CA ALA A 25 6.25 -11.34 1.18
C ALA A 25 7.70 -11.44 0.70
N GLN A 26 8.06 -10.66 -0.30
CA GLN A 26 9.43 -10.64 -0.80
C GLN A 26 10.32 -9.64 -0.07
N GLY A 27 9.81 -9.02 0.97
CA GLY A 27 10.60 -8.13 1.79
C GLY A 27 10.43 -6.65 1.50
N ALA A 28 9.53 -6.29 0.60
CA ALA A 28 9.35 -4.89 0.26
C ALA A 28 8.55 -4.16 1.33
N ARG A 29 8.85 -2.89 1.49
CA ARG A 29 7.98 -1.99 2.23
C ARG A 29 7.06 -1.32 1.22
N LEU A 30 5.82 -1.10 1.63
CA LEU A 30 4.82 -0.61 0.69
C LEU A 30 4.23 0.72 1.14
N VAL A 31 3.97 1.57 0.17
CA VAL A 31 3.10 2.72 0.37
C VAL A 31 1.87 2.46 -0.49
N VAL A 32 0.76 2.18 0.14
CA VAL A 32 -0.48 1.86 -0.55
C VAL A 32 -1.26 3.15 -0.76
N HIS A 33 -1.41 3.50 -2.00
CA HIS A 33 -2.07 4.72 -2.42
C HIS A 33 -3.53 4.40 -2.69
N TYR A 34 -4.43 5.09 -2.02
CA TYR A 34 -5.85 4.83 -2.18
C TYR A 34 -6.59 6.15 -2.34
N ARG A 35 -7.78 6.07 -2.89
CA ARG A 35 -8.59 7.24 -3.16
C ARG A 35 -9.76 7.33 -2.21
N SER A 36 -10.57 6.30 -2.19
CA SER A 36 -11.77 6.28 -1.36
C SER A 36 -11.96 4.97 -0.61
N SER A 37 -11.06 4.03 -0.77
CA SER A 37 -11.19 2.70 -0.16
C SER A 37 -10.41 2.62 1.13
N LEU A 38 -10.68 3.54 2.06
CA LEU A 38 -9.94 3.60 3.31
C LEU A 38 -10.04 2.31 4.12
N ASP A 39 -11.24 1.75 4.20
CA ASP A 39 -11.43 0.54 5.00
C ASP A 39 -10.61 -0.61 4.46
N GLU A 40 -10.63 -0.77 3.14
CA GLU A 40 -9.85 -1.82 2.51
C GLU A 40 -8.36 -1.59 2.67
N ALA A 41 -7.94 -0.33 2.53
CA ALA A 41 -6.54 0.02 2.70
C ALA A 41 -6.08 -0.26 4.12
N ARG A 42 -6.90 0.06 5.11
CA ARG A 42 -6.56 -0.21 6.50
C ARG A 42 -6.47 -1.69 6.81
N MET A 43 -7.41 -2.46 6.26
CA MET A 43 -7.37 -3.90 6.46
C MET A 43 -6.10 -4.49 5.90
N LEU A 44 -5.72 -4.06 4.72
CA LEU A 44 -4.50 -4.54 4.12
C LEU A 44 -3.27 -4.12 4.93
N GLN A 45 -3.25 -2.87 5.37
CA GLN A 45 -2.16 -2.39 6.21
C GLN A 45 -2.02 -3.19 7.48
N ASN A 46 -3.14 -3.41 8.16
CA ASN A 46 -3.12 -4.17 9.41
C ASN A 46 -2.65 -5.60 9.18
N GLU A 47 -3.15 -6.22 8.13
CA GLU A 47 -2.78 -7.58 7.81
C GLU A 47 -1.27 -7.71 7.61
N LEU A 48 -0.71 -6.82 6.83
CA LEU A 48 0.71 -6.92 6.48
C LEU A 48 1.63 -6.43 7.59
N ASN A 49 1.19 -5.42 8.34
CA ASN A 49 2.00 -4.94 9.46
C ASN A 49 2.02 -5.95 10.61
N GLN A 50 1.06 -6.84 10.69
CA GLN A 50 1.12 -7.92 11.66
C GLN A 50 2.24 -8.90 11.33
N LYS A 51 2.50 -9.07 10.06
CA LYS A 51 3.58 -9.95 9.62
C LYS A 51 4.94 -9.29 9.78
N ARG A 52 4.99 -8.00 9.51
CA ARG A 52 6.24 -7.25 9.62
C ARG A 52 5.88 -5.81 9.99
N PRO A 53 6.10 -5.40 11.23
CA PRO A 53 5.71 -4.07 11.71
C PRO A 53 6.32 -2.94 10.88
N ASP A 54 5.56 -1.87 10.72
CA ASP A 54 5.99 -0.66 10.04
C ASP A 54 6.41 -0.89 8.59
N SER A 55 5.83 -1.89 7.96
CA SER A 55 6.19 -2.23 6.59
C SER A 55 5.22 -1.68 5.56
N VAL A 56 4.06 -1.19 5.99
CA VAL A 56 3.06 -0.66 5.07
C VAL A 56 2.56 0.68 5.57
N ALA A 57 2.64 1.68 4.73
CA ALA A 57 2.07 2.99 4.99
C ALA A 57 0.93 3.23 4.02
N LEU A 58 0.01 4.08 4.41
CA LEU A 58 -1.11 4.46 3.55
C LEU A 58 -0.94 5.90 3.10
N ALA A 59 -1.29 6.16 1.86
CA ALA A 59 -1.30 7.51 1.34
C ALA A 59 -2.61 7.74 0.62
N GLN A 60 -3.38 8.69 1.09
CA GLN A 60 -4.60 9.06 0.41
C GLN A 60 -4.28 10.12 -0.62
N ALA A 61 -4.69 9.87 -1.85
CA ALA A 61 -4.48 10.84 -2.89
C ALA A 61 -5.79 11.43 -3.31
N ASP A 62 -5.77 12.71 -3.39
CA ASP A 62 -6.83 13.47 -4.00
C ASP A 62 -6.38 13.76 -5.42
N LEU A 63 -7.32 13.72 -6.36
CA LEU A 63 -7.00 14.02 -7.73
C LEU A 63 -6.43 15.41 -7.90
N LEU A 64 -6.83 16.29 -7.02
CA LEU A 64 -6.36 17.67 -7.09
C LEU A 64 -4.86 17.77 -6.86
N ASP A 65 -4.35 16.88 -6.06
CA ASP A 65 -2.93 16.90 -5.75
C ASP A 65 -2.09 16.62 -6.96
N SER A 66 -2.57 15.75 -7.83
CA SER A 66 -1.79 15.41 -9.00
C SER A 66 -1.74 16.56 -10.00
N GLU A 67 -2.68 17.47 -9.93
CA GLU A 67 -2.66 18.62 -10.82
C GLU A 67 -1.62 19.64 -10.45
N LEU A 68 -1.19 19.59 -9.22
CA LEU A 68 -0.19 20.54 -8.76
C LEU A 68 1.20 20.17 -9.20
N LEU A 69 1.33 19.02 -9.71
CA LEU A 69 2.62 18.57 -10.21
C LEU A 69 2.83 19.07 -11.62
#